data_8fbee553f54b4bfc0d620952f1baf64b
#
_entry.id   8fbee553f54b4bfc0d620952f1baf64b
#
_cell.length_a   1.000
_cell.length_b   1.000
_cell.length_c   1.000
_cell.angle_alpha   90.00
_cell.angle_beta   90.00
_cell.angle_gamma   90.00
#
_symmetry.space_group_name_H-M   'P 1'
#
loop_
_entity.id
_entity.type
_entity.pdbx_description
1 polymer ?
#
loop_
_entity_poly.entity_id
_entity_poly.type
_entity_poly.pdbx_seq_one_letter_code
_entity_poly.pdbx_strand_id
1 'polypeptide(L)'
;IEIIGINYDITELKETEAELILARDKAQMMDRLKSAFLANMSHEIRTPLNAIVGFSDLLVDTESIEERREYIQIVKENNDLLLQLISDILDLSKIEAGTFEFTSGDVDVNMLCEDIVRSMQMKVKENVELVFDPHLAECRIISDRNRLHQVISNFVNNAIKFTSEGSIRVGYQQEGGELEFYVQDTGVGIDKEGQSHIFERFVKLNSFVHGTGLGLSLIHISEPTRPY
;
A
#
# COMPACT_ATOMS: atom_id res chain seq x y z
N ILE A 1 -64.52 -15.75 -34.03
CA ILE A 1 -63.05 -15.59 -33.96
C ILE A 1 -62.66 -15.97 -32.58
N GLU A 2 -62.09 -17.13 -32.40
CA GLU A 2 -61.56 -17.63 -31.14
C GLU A 2 -60.11 -17.13 -30.99
N ILE A 3 -59.84 -16.33 -29.97
CA ILE A 3 -58.48 -15.86 -29.65
C ILE A 3 -57.93 -16.79 -28.59
N ILE A 4 -56.95 -17.64 -28.98
CA ILE A 4 -56.18 -18.49 -28.06
C ILE A 4 -54.96 -17.68 -27.60
N GLY A 5 -54.90 -17.28 -26.32
CA GLY A 5 -53.77 -16.64 -25.71
C GLY A 5 -52.86 -17.69 -25.07
N ILE A 6 -51.59 -17.71 -25.40
CA ILE A 6 -50.55 -18.53 -24.72
C ILE A 6 -49.84 -17.62 -23.72
N ASN A 7 -49.94 -17.89 -22.44
CA ASN A 7 -49.15 -17.25 -21.39
C ASN A 7 -47.87 -18.07 -21.15
N TYR A 8 -46.74 -17.44 -21.33
CA TYR A 8 -45.44 -18.05 -21.03
C TYR A 8 -44.83 -17.35 -19.80
N ASP A 9 -44.44 -18.14 -18.82
CA ASP A 9 -43.71 -17.62 -17.68
C ASP A 9 -42.24 -17.44 -18.09
N ILE A 10 -41.77 -16.18 -18.08
CA ILE A 10 -40.41 -15.79 -18.45
C ILE A 10 -39.57 -15.32 -17.25
N THR A 11 -40.04 -15.61 -16.01
CA THR A 11 -39.36 -15.14 -14.80
C THR A 11 -37.96 -15.66 -14.70
N GLU A 12 -37.77 -16.97 -14.84
CA GLU A 12 -36.46 -17.62 -14.82
C GLU A 12 -35.52 -17.07 -15.92
N LEU A 13 -36.07 -16.81 -17.11
CA LEU A 13 -35.30 -16.24 -18.21
C LEU A 13 -34.83 -14.82 -17.89
N LYS A 14 -35.68 -14.00 -17.28
CA LYS A 14 -35.35 -12.64 -16.87
C LYS A 14 -34.36 -12.59 -15.72
N GLU A 15 -34.45 -13.49 -14.77
CA GLU A 15 -33.48 -13.63 -13.68
C GLU A 15 -32.11 -14.03 -14.23
N THR A 16 -32.05 -15.04 -15.09
CA THR A 16 -30.80 -15.46 -15.73
C THR A 16 -30.18 -14.35 -16.59
N GLU A 17 -31.00 -13.61 -17.35
CA GLU A 17 -30.53 -12.46 -18.15
C GLU A 17 -29.93 -11.37 -17.24
N ALA A 18 -30.57 -11.06 -16.12
CA ALA A 18 -30.07 -10.07 -15.16
C ALA A 18 -28.74 -10.50 -14.51
N GLU A 19 -28.62 -11.78 -14.12
CA GLU A 19 -27.38 -12.34 -13.57
C GLU A 19 -26.25 -12.31 -14.62
N LEU A 20 -26.54 -12.63 -15.86
CA LEU A 20 -25.55 -12.60 -16.95
C LEU A 20 -25.06 -11.18 -17.23
N ILE A 21 -25.95 -10.19 -17.23
CA ILE A 21 -25.60 -8.77 -17.39
C ILE A 21 -24.69 -8.35 -16.24
N LEU A 22 -25.04 -8.67 -15.00
CA LEU A 22 -24.24 -8.33 -13.82
C LEU A 22 -22.85 -8.97 -13.88
N ALA A 23 -22.78 -10.26 -14.24
CA ALA A 23 -21.51 -11.00 -14.38
C ALA A 23 -20.63 -10.38 -15.49
N ARG A 24 -21.24 -10.06 -16.64
CA ARG A 24 -20.56 -9.38 -17.76
C ARG A 24 -20.01 -8.02 -17.34
N ASP A 25 -20.83 -7.20 -16.69
CA ASP A 25 -20.43 -5.85 -16.30
C ASP A 25 -19.30 -5.88 -15.26
N LYS A 26 -19.36 -6.83 -14.33
CA LYS A 26 -18.28 -7.10 -13.36
C LYS A 26 -17.00 -7.53 -14.08
N ALA A 27 -17.08 -8.45 -15.05
CA ALA A 27 -15.92 -8.90 -15.82
C ALA A 27 -15.29 -7.76 -16.63
N GLN A 28 -16.10 -6.92 -17.27
CA GLN A 28 -15.62 -5.74 -18.00
C GLN A 28 -14.97 -4.70 -17.10
N MET A 29 -15.53 -4.48 -15.91
CA MET A 29 -14.93 -3.58 -14.94
C MET A 29 -13.57 -4.10 -14.47
N MET A 30 -13.45 -5.40 -14.18
CA MET A 30 -12.19 -6.04 -13.80
C MET A 30 -11.12 -5.91 -14.91
N ASP A 31 -11.50 -6.09 -16.17
CA ASP A 31 -10.57 -5.95 -17.30
C ASP A 31 -10.07 -4.51 -17.47
N ARG A 32 -10.95 -3.52 -17.31
CA ARG A 32 -10.57 -2.09 -17.29
C ARG A 32 -9.62 -1.76 -16.15
N LEU A 33 -9.91 -2.25 -14.93
CA LEU A 33 -9.04 -2.06 -13.77
C LEU A 33 -7.67 -2.69 -14.00
N LYS A 34 -7.61 -3.91 -14.57
CA LYS A 34 -6.35 -4.58 -14.91
C LYS A 34 -5.55 -3.80 -15.95
N SER A 35 -6.21 -3.27 -16.95
CA SER A 35 -5.54 -2.47 -17.99
C SER A 35 -5.00 -1.15 -17.45
N ALA A 36 -5.78 -0.45 -16.61
CA ALA A 36 -5.33 0.76 -15.92
C ALA A 36 -4.17 0.47 -14.96
N PHE A 37 -4.21 -0.68 -14.26
CA PHE A 37 -3.13 -1.16 -13.42
C PHE A 37 -1.81 -1.28 -14.19
N LEU A 38 -1.80 -2.01 -15.31
CA LEU A 38 -0.59 -2.21 -16.12
C LEU A 38 -0.05 -0.89 -16.70
N ALA A 39 -0.92 0.02 -17.11
CA ALA A 39 -0.53 1.34 -17.60
C ALA A 39 0.14 2.17 -16.48
N ASN A 40 -0.47 2.22 -15.29
CA ASN A 40 0.08 2.92 -14.15
C ASN A 40 1.41 2.32 -13.69
N MET A 41 1.52 0.98 -13.65
CA MET A 41 2.76 0.29 -13.31
C MET A 41 3.90 0.64 -14.27
N SER A 42 3.60 0.65 -15.57
CA SER A 42 4.59 1.03 -16.57
C SER A 42 5.11 2.45 -16.35
N HIS A 43 4.25 3.37 -15.94
CA HIS A 43 4.62 4.75 -15.65
C HIS A 43 5.44 4.86 -14.35
N GLU A 44 4.98 4.20 -13.28
CA GLU A 44 5.66 4.22 -11.97
C GLU A 44 7.04 3.55 -11.99
N ILE A 45 7.26 2.56 -12.87
CA ILE A 45 8.57 1.93 -13.12
C ILE A 45 9.45 2.84 -13.97
N ARG A 46 8.90 3.50 -14.99
CA ARG A 46 9.68 4.32 -15.94
C ARG A 46 10.31 5.53 -15.25
N THR A 47 9.61 6.17 -14.35
CA THR A 47 10.09 7.39 -13.67
C THR A 47 11.39 7.17 -12.89
N PRO A 48 11.46 6.23 -11.92
CA PRO A 48 12.71 5.95 -11.21
C PRO A 48 13.79 5.38 -12.14
N LEU A 49 13.42 4.56 -13.12
CA LEU A 49 14.38 4.01 -14.08
C LEU A 49 15.06 5.13 -14.89
N ASN A 50 14.30 6.10 -15.39
CA ASN A 50 14.85 7.25 -16.12
C ASN A 50 15.75 8.11 -15.22
N ALA A 51 15.39 8.28 -13.94
CA ALA A 51 16.25 8.97 -12.97
C ALA A 51 17.58 8.22 -12.75
N ILE A 52 17.53 6.89 -12.56
CA ILE A 52 18.73 6.06 -12.41
C ILE A 52 19.64 6.22 -13.63
N VAL A 53 19.10 6.07 -14.83
CA VAL A 53 19.88 6.20 -16.08
C VAL A 53 20.45 7.60 -16.23
N GLY A 54 19.61 8.65 -16.11
CA GLY A 54 20.04 10.04 -16.32
C GLY A 54 21.11 10.49 -15.32
N PHE A 55 20.95 10.18 -14.03
CA PHE A 55 21.98 10.54 -13.03
C PHE A 55 23.21 9.66 -13.10
N SER A 56 23.10 8.41 -13.60
CA SER A 56 24.27 7.57 -13.89
C SER A 56 25.09 8.13 -15.04
N ASP A 57 24.48 8.68 -16.09
CA ASP A 57 25.17 9.35 -17.18
C ASP A 57 25.89 10.61 -16.69
N LEU A 58 25.22 11.43 -15.86
CA LEU A 58 25.81 12.64 -15.27
C LEU A 58 27.01 12.33 -14.36
N LEU A 59 27.07 11.16 -13.72
CA LEU A 59 28.19 10.74 -12.90
C LEU A 59 29.49 10.60 -13.68
N VAL A 60 29.40 10.31 -14.99
CA VAL A 60 30.59 10.15 -15.86
C VAL A 60 31.24 11.49 -16.14
N ASP A 61 30.43 12.54 -16.32
CA ASP A 61 30.87 13.86 -16.75
C ASP A 61 31.13 14.82 -15.59
N THR A 62 30.76 14.45 -14.36
CA THR A 62 30.89 15.30 -13.18
C THR A 62 32.27 15.21 -12.53
N GLU A 63 32.97 16.34 -12.37
CA GLU A 63 34.25 16.45 -11.67
C GLU A 63 34.09 16.77 -10.17
N SER A 64 32.97 17.39 -9.77
CA SER A 64 32.68 17.77 -8.38
C SER A 64 32.38 16.53 -7.53
N ILE A 65 33.10 16.40 -6.42
CA ILE A 65 32.89 15.29 -5.46
C ILE A 65 31.51 15.43 -4.77
N GLU A 66 31.08 16.66 -4.50
CA GLU A 66 29.82 16.98 -3.86
C GLU A 66 28.65 16.56 -4.77
N GLU A 67 28.65 16.99 -6.03
CA GLU A 67 27.62 16.65 -7.02
C GLU A 67 27.60 15.12 -7.28
N ARG A 68 28.78 14.49 -7.32
CA ARG A 68 28.86 13.03 -7.49
C ARG A 68 28.19 12.29 -6.33
N ARG A 69 28.38 12.76 -5.10
CA ARG A 69 27.68 12.19 -3.92
C ARG A 69 26.18 12.36 -4.00
N GLU A 70 25.72 13.52 -4.42
CA GLU A 70 24.29 13.82 -4.60
C GLU A 70 23.67 12.91 -5.67
N TYR A 71 24.31 12.77 -6.83
CA TYR A 71 23.82 11.87 -7.91
C TYR A 71 23.79 10.40 -7.48
N ILE A 72 24.82 9.93 -6.76
CA ILE A 72 24.81 8.59 -6.19
C ILE A 72 23.64 8.40 -5.23
N GLN A 73 23.35 9.40 -4.40
CA GLN A 73 22.22 9.33 -3.47
C GLN A 73 20.89 9.25 -4.21
N ILE A 74 20.70 10.06 -5.24
CA ILE A 74 19.49 10.03 -6.09
C ILE A 74 19.34 8.66 -6.77
N VAL A 75 20.42 8.10 -7.31
CA VAL A 75 20.40 6.77 -7.93
C VAL A 75 19.98 5.70 -6.92
N LYS A 76 20.54 5.73 -5.71
CA LYS A 76 20.17 4.77 -4.64
C LYS A 76 18.72 4.87 -4.25
N GLU A 77 18.22 6.08 -4.00
CA GLU A 77 16.82 6.31 -3.61
C GLU A 77 15.83 5.82 -4.68
N ASN A 78 16.14 6.05 -5.97
CA ASN A 78 15.30 5.57 -7.06
C ASN A 78 15.41 4.06 -7.26
N ASN A 79 16.57 3.45 -6.98
CA ASN A 79 16.73 2.00 -6.99
C ASN A 79 15.90 1.35 -5.86
N ASP A 80 15.94 1.88 -4.65
CA ASP A 80 15.15 1.39 -3.52
C ASP A 80 13.65 1.49 -3.80
N LEU A 81 13.22 2.61 -4.40
CA LEU A 81 11.83 2.80 -4.84
C LEU A 81 11.43 1.74 -5.88
N LEU A 82 12.29 1.45 -6.85
CA LEU A 82 12.02 0.46 -7.89
C LEU A 82 11.93 -0.96 -7.31
N LEU A 83 12.82 -1.32 -6.39
CA LEU A 83 12.78 -2.60 -5.70
C LEU A 83 11.49 -2.76 -4.87
N GLN A 84 11.07 -1.70 -4.19
CA GLN A 84 9.80 -1.70 -3.44
C GLN A 84 8.61 -1.90 -4.37
N LEU A 85 8.56 -1.19 -5.52
CA LEU A 85 7.51 -1.36 -6.54
C LEU A 85 7.42 -2.81 -7.04
N ILE A 86 8.56 -3.41 -7.36
CA ILE A 86 8.62 -4.80 -7.83
C ILE A 86 8.11 -5.75 -6.74
N SER A 87 8.51 -5.55 -5.50
CA SER A 87 8.03 -6.35 -4.36
C SER A 87 6.52 -6.23 -4.19
N ASP A 88 5.98 -5.01 -4.23
CA ASP A 88 4.54 -4.74 -4.10
C ASP A 88 3.73 -5.43 -5.21
N ILE A 89 4.23 -5.41 -6.47
CA ILE A 89 3.60 -6.09 -7.61
C ILE A 89 3.62 -7.61 -7.44
N LEU A 90 4.73 -8.17 -6.98
CA LEU A 90 4.85 -9.61 -6.75
C LEU A 90 3.95 -10.07 -5.61
N ASP A 91 3.86 -9.31 -4.52
CA ASP A 91 2.96 -9.60 -3.42
C ASP A 91 1.50 -9.56 -3.89
N LEU A 92 1.11 -8.54 -4.64
CA LEU A 92 -0.23 -8.45 -5.22
C LEU A 92 -0.55 -9.63 -6.14
N SER A 93 0.40 -10.02 -6.99
CA SER A 93 0.24 -11.17 -7.91
C SER A 93 0.05 -12.49 -7.16
N LYS A 94 0.77 -12.70 -6.06
CA LYS A 94 0.63 -13.88 -5.19
C LYS A 94 -0.73 -13.90 -4.48
N ILE A 95 -1.20 -12.74 -4.03
CA ILE A 95 -2.52 -12.61 -3.39
C ILE A 95 -3.63 -12.93 -4.40
N GLU A 96 -3.58 -12.36 -5.61
CA GLU A 96 -4.57 -12.61 -6.66
C GLU A 96 -4.58 -14.09 -7.12
N ALA A 97 -3.43 -14.74 -7.11
CA ALA A 97 -3.30 -16.16 -7.42
C ALA A 97 -3.72 -17.09 -6.27
N GLY A 98 -4.00 -16.55 -5.07
CA GLY A 98 -4.27 -17.34 -3.87
C GLY A 98 -3.06 -18.15 -3.38
N THR A 99 -1.86 -17.80 -3.81
CA THR A 99 -0.59 -18.47 -3.47
C THR A 99 0.23 -17.69 -2.44
N PHE A 100 -0.40 -16.73 -1.78
CA PHE A 100 0.26 -15.94 -0.75
C PHE A 100 0.41 -16.76 0.52
N GLU A 101 1.64 -17.01 0.94
CA GLU A 101 1.97 -17.79 2.13
C GLU A 101 2.29 -16.86 3.29
N PHE A 102 1.70 -17.15 4.46
CA PHE A 102 2.02 -16.51 5.73
C PHE A 102 2.97 -17.40 6.53
N THR A 103 4.08 -16.83 6.96
CA THR A 103 5.03 -17.52 7.84
C THR A 103 4.75 -17.13 9.29
N SER A 104 3.86 -17.87 9.93
CA SER A 104 3.51 -17.63 11.34
C SER A 104 4.67 -17.99 12.27
N GLY A 105 5.03 -17.09 13.14
CA GLY A 105 6.05 -17.25 14.18
C GLY A 105 5.72 -16.43 15.42
N ASP A 106 6.50 -16.64 16.48
CA ASP A 106 6.41 -15.88 17.70
C ASP A 106 7.05 -14.49 17.49
N VAL A 107 6.27 -13.43 17.60
CA VAL A 107 6.67 -12.04 17.34
C VAL A 107 6.61 -11.24 18.64
N ASP A 108 7.73 -10.67 19.03
CA ASP A 108 7.80 -9.62 20.03
C ASP A 108 7.41 -8.28 19.40
N VAL A 109 6.24 -7.80 19.77
CA VAL A 109 5.63 -6.59 19.17
C VAL A 109 6.42 -5.33 19.53
N ASN A 110 6.87 -5.22 20.80
CA ASN A 110 7.63 -4.06 21.23
C ASN A 110 8.95 -3.97 20.46
N MET A 111 9.68 -5.08 20.39
CA MET A 111 10.94 -5.13 19.64
C MET A 111 10.74 -4.82 18.16
N LEU A 112 9.66 -5.32 17.55
CA LEU A 112 9.34 -5.04 16.15
C LEU A 112 9.10 -3.55 15.91
N CYS A 113 8.29 -2.90 16.74
CA CYS A 113 7.98 -1.48 16.61
C CYS A 113 9.20 -0.59 16.88
N GLU A 114 10.01 -0.93 17.90
CA GLU A 114 11.26 -0.24 18.19
C GLU A 114 12.25 -0.33 17.02
N ASP A 115 12.41 -1.51 16.40
CA ASP A 115 13.27 -1.71 15.24
C ASP A 115 12.82 -0.83 14.06
N ILE A 116 11.50 -0.76 13.79
CA ILE A 116 10.93 0.08 12.75
C ILE A 116 11.22 1.56 13.02
N VAL A 117 10.88 2.05 14.21
CA VAL A 117 11.10 3.45 14.61
C VAL A 117 12.58 3.81 14.48
N ARG A 118 13.47 2.97 15.02
CA ARG A 118 14.92 3.18 14.96
C ARG A 118 15.45 3.24 13.53
N SER A 119 14.98 2.35 12.66
CA SER A 119 15.41 2.30 11.25
C SER A 119 14.96 3.51 10.45
N MET A 120 13.83 4.12 10.84
CA MET A 120 13.23 5.25 10.15
C MET A 120 13.62 6.62 10.73
N GLN A 121 14.26 6.66 11.90
CA GLN A 121 14.66 7.90 12.56
C GLN A 121 15.50 8.82 11.67
N MET A 122 16.38 8.27 10.83
CA MET A 122 17.21 9.05 9.92
C MET A 122 16.45 9.69 8.74
N LYS A 123 15.22 9.25 8.49
CA LYS A 123 14.36 9.78 7.42
C LYS A 123 13.45 10.90 7.91
N VAL A 124 13.36 11.07 9.22
CA VAL A 124 12.50 12.06 9.86
C VAL A 124 13.15 13.43 9.79
N LYS A 125 12.36 14.47 9.48
CA LYS A 125 12.83 15.86 9.46
C LYS A 125 13.16 16.34 10.87
N GLU A 126 14.08 17.30 11.00
CA GLU A 126 14.54 17.83 12.29
C GLU A 126 13.41 18.36 13.20
N ASN A 127 12.32 18.85 12.61
CA ASN A 127 11.17 19.39 13.35
C ASN A 127 10.05 18.35 13.61
N VAL A 128 10.32 17.07 13.40
CA VAL A 128 9.34 15.99 13.59
C VAL A 128 9.90 14.98 14.61
N GLU A 129 9.13 14.68 15.62
CA GLU A 129 9.45 13.65 16.60
C GLU A 129 8.81 12.31 16.17
N LEU A 130 9.60 11.25 16.06
CA LEU A 130 9.10 9.89 15.79
C LEU A 130 9.32 9.05 17.06
N VAL A 131 8.22 8.57 17.65
CA VAL A 131 8.26 7.80 18.89
C VAL A 131 7.44 6.52 18.81
N PHE A 132 7.87 5.50 19.55
CA PHE A 132 7.08 4.31 19.83
C PHE A 132 6.45 4.47 21.23
N ASP A 133 5.15 4.19 21.32
CA ASP A 133 4.34 4.26 22.53
C ASP A 133 3.82 2.85 22.89
N PRO A 134 4.55 2.06 23.69
CA PRO A 134 4.15 0.71 24.02
C PRO A 134 2.97 0.71 25.01
N HIS A 135 1.92 -0.05 24.70
CA HIS A 135 0.77 -0.23 25.59
C HIS A 135 1.06 -1.19 26.75
N LEU A 136 1.84 -2.24 26.48
CA LEU A 136 2.22 -3.28 27.45
C LEU A 136 3.74 -3.36 27.58
N ALA A 137 4.24 -3.70 28.78
CA ALA A 137 5.67 -3.90 29.02
C ALA A 137 6.25 -5.05 28.18
N GLU A 138 5.44 -6.11 27.98
CA GLU A 138 5.74 -7.24 27.09
C GLU A 138 4.51 -7.57 26.27
N CYS A 139 4.66 -7.73 24.96
CA CYS A 139 3.60 -8.11 24.05
C CYS A 139 4.14 -9.10 23.01
N ARG A 140 3.64 -10.33 23.05
CA ARG A 140 4.00 -11.38 22.09
C ARG A 140 2.77 -11.94 21.41
N ILE A 141 2.86 -12.15 20.10
CA ILE A 141 1.77 -12.68 19.28
C ILE A 141 2.30 -13.73 18.30
N ILE A 142 1.42 -14.59 17.84
CA ILE A 142 1.73 -15.50 16.73
C ILE A 142 1.28 -14.83 15.44
N SER A 143 2.26 -14.40 14.62
CA SER A 143 1.99 -13.70 13.36
C SER A 143 3.19 -13.80 12.41
N ASP A 144 3.07 -13.24 11.21
CA ASP A 144 4.19 -13.06 10.28
C ASP A 144 4.92 -11.74 10.57
N ARG A 145 6.12 -11.85 11.15
CA ARG A 145 6.96 -10.70 11.52
C ARG A 145 7.25 -9.80 10.32
N ASN A 146 7.52 -10.38 9.15
CA ASN A 146 7.90 -9.62 7.96
C ASN A 146 6.71 -8.83 7.42
N ARG A 147 5.52 -9.41 7.47
CA ARG A 147 4.29 -8.75 7.02
C ARG A 147 3.84 -7.67 7.97
N LEU A 148 3.89 -7.90 9.29
CA LEU A 148 3.66 -6.86 10.28
C LEU A 148 4.65 -5.70 10.10
N HIS A 149 5.94 -6.01 9.93
CA HIS A 149 6.95 -5.00 9.66
C HIS A 149 6.60 -4.20 8.40
N GLN A 150 6.23 -4.85 7.31
CA GLN A 150 5.86 -4.21 6.04
C GLN A 150 4.67 -3.27 6.20
N VAL A 151 3.61 -3.73 6.86
CA VAL A 151 2.39 -2.94 7.10
C VAL A 151 2.69 -1.69 7.94
N ILE A 152 3.31 -1.88 9.12
CA ILE A 152 3.63 -0.77 10.02
C ILE A 152 4.59 0.21 9.34
N SER A 153 5.61 -0.29 8.66
CA SER A 153 6.57 0.53 7.91
C SER A 153 5.92 1.36 6.81
N ASN A 154 4.92 0.84 6.12
CA ASN A 154 4.16 1.58 5.11
C ASN A 154 3.40 2.76 5.74
N PHE A 155 2.76 2.55 6.88
CA PHE A 155 2.09 3.64 7.61
C PHE A 155 3.09 4.69 8.11
N VAL A 156 4.21 4.27 8.70
CA VAL A 156 5.23 5.20 9.22
C VAL A 156 5.86 6.00 8.07
N ASN A 157 6.16 5.37 6.93
CA ASN A 157 6.66 6.08 5.75
C ASN A 157 5.66 7.13 5.24
N ASN A 158 4.37 6.81 5.22
CA ASN A 158 3.33 7.78 4.88
C ASN A 158 3.29 8.94 5.89
N ALA A 159 3.32 8.65 7.18
CA ALA A 159 3.35 9.68 8.22
C ALA A 159 4.58 10.61 8.08
N ILE A 160 5.79 10.06 7.88
CA ILE A 160 7.02 10.85 7.65
C ILE A 160 6.88 11.75 6.42
N LYS A 161 6.29 11.23 5.36
CA LYS A 161 6.13 11.94 4.09
C LYS A 161 5.17 13.13 4.21
N PHE A 162 4.09 13.01 4.98
CA PHE A 162 3.04 14.00 5.06
C PHE A 162 3.10 14.88 6.32
N THR A 163 4.07 14.64 7.22
CA THR A 163 4.32 15.46 8.39
C THR A 163 5.55 16.32 8.18
N SER A 164 5.38 17.65 8.26
CA SER A 164 6.48 18.60 8.09
C SER A 164 7.02 19.09 9.43
N GLU A 165 6.19 19.11 10.45
CA GLU A 165 6.51 19.50 11.83
C GLU A 165 5.56 18.80 12.81
N GLY A 166 5.99 18.60 14.03
CA GLY A 166 5.18 17.99 15.09
C GLY A 166 5.62 16.58 15.44
N SER A 167 4.72 15.59 15.44
CA SER A 167 5.04 14.25 15.93
C SER A 167 4.36 13.13 15.15
N ILE A 168 5.03 11.99 15.14
CA ILE A 168 4.53 10.71 14.62
C ILE A 168 4.64 9.70 15.76
N ARG A 169 3.51 9.11 16.14
CA ARG A 169 3.45 8.08 17.20
C ARG A 169 3.09 6.74 16.59
N VAL A 170 3.91 5.75 16.83
CA VAL A 170 3.65 4.34 16.51
C VAL A 170 3.25 3.64 17.78
N GLY A 171 2.19 2.88 17.76
CA GLY A 171 1.75 2.17 18.95
C GLY A 171 0.76 1.07 18.63
N TYR A 172 0.28 0.42 19.68
CA TYR A 172 -0.78 -0.55 19.61
C TYR A 172 -1.63 -0.48 20.88
N GLN A 173 -2.86 -0.95 20.79
CA GLN A 173 -3.75 -1.13 21.93
C GLN A 173 -4.39 -2.51 21.86
N GLN A 174 -4.78 -3.03 23.02
CA GLN A 174 -5.47 -4.31 23.12
C GLN A 174 -6.93 -4.07 23.46
N GLU A 175 -7.83 -4.50 22.58
CA GLU A 175 -9.27 -4.42 22.79
C GLU A 175 -9.92 -5.74 22.42
N GLY A 176 -10.76 -6.28 23.31
CA GLY A 176 -11.54 -7.51 23.04
C GLY A 176 -10.72 -8.77 22.69
N GLY A 177 -9.43 -8.82 23.05
CA GLY A 177 -8.53 -9.93 22.72
C GLY A 177 -7.83 -9.77 21.36
N GLU A 178 -8.08 -8.68 20.67
CA GLU A 178 -7.39 -8.30 19.41
C GLU A 178 -6.34 -7.22 19.70
N LEU A 179 -5.30 -7.14 18.85
CA LEU A 179 -4.28 -6.11 18.92
C LEU A 179 -4.51 -5.14 17.76
N GLU A 180 -4.79 -3.89 18.08
CA GLU A 180 -4.95 -2.83 17.10
C GLU A 180 -3.67 -1.99 17.04
N PHE A 181 -2.99 -1.99 15.88
CA PHE A 181 -1.82 -1.15 15.64
C PHE A 181 -2.27 0.21 15.11
N TYR A 182 -1.60 1.26 15.54
CA TYR A 182 -1.84 2.61 15.04
C TYR A 182 -0.55 3.37 14.73
N VAL A 183 -0.63 4.24 13.74
CA VAL A 183 0.36 5.29 13.47
C VAL A 183 -0.40 6.60 13.43
N GLN A 184 -0.15 7.46 14.39
CA GLN A 184 -0.77 8.77 14.51
C GLN A 184 0.23 9.84 14.12
N ASP A 185 -0.13 10.71 13.20
CA ASP A 185 0.67 11.85 12.76
C ASP A 185 -0.04 13.18 12.96
N THR A 186 0.74 14.26 12.99
CA THR A 186 0.25 15.64 13.07
C THR A 186 0.38 16.37 11.72
N GLY A 187 0.39 15.63 10.63
CA GLY A 187 0.57 16.14 9.28
C GLY A 187 -0.66 16.84 8.71
N VAL A 188 -0.70 16.95 7.39
CA VAL A 188 -1.75 17.71 6.65
C VAL A 188 -3.13 17.07 6.74
N GLY A 189 -3.24 15.82 7.20
CA GLY A 189 -4.48 15.06 7.27
C GLY A 189 -5.03 14.66 5.90
N ILE A 190 -6.18 14.00 5.90
CA ILE A 190 -6.87 13.54 4.70
C ILE A 190 -8.31 14.05 4.78
N ASP A 191 -8.78 14.71 3.72
CA ASP A 191 -10.16 15.17 3.64
C ASP A 191 -11.16 14.00 3.56
N LYS A 192 -12.43 14.28 3.84
CA LYS A 192 -13.48 13.24 3.91
C LYS A 192 -13.68 12.52 2.58
N GLU A 193 -13.48 13.18 1.46
CA GLU A 193 -13.62 12.59 0.14
C GLU A 193 -12.44 11.64 -0.13
N GLY A 194 -11.22 12.07 0.17
CA GLY A 194 -10.01 11.24 0.06
C GLY A 194 -10.06 10.01 0.93
N GLN A 195 -10.58 10.11 2.18
CA GLN A 195 -10.65 8.98 3.12
C GLN A 195 -11.40 7.77 2.55
N SER A 196 -12.40 7.96 1.69
CA SER A 196 -13.15 6.87 1.07
C SER A 196 -12.37 6.11 0.00
N HIS A 197 -11.27 6.70 -0.50
CA HIS A 197 -10.50 6.17 -1.64
C HIS A 197 -9.06 5.76 -1.30
N ILE A 198 -8.55 6.05 -0.09
CA ILE A 198 -7.14 5.80 0.27
C ILE A 198 -6.73 4.33 0.22
N PHE A 199 -7.67 3.40 0.33
CA PHE A 199 -7.43 1.96 0.23
C PHE A 199 -7.60 1.43 -1.20
N GLU A 200 -8.06 2.26 -2.14
CA GLU A 200 -8.13 1.87 -3.54
C GLU A 200 -6.73 1.80 -4.15
N ARG A 201 -6.54 0.87 -5.07
CA ARG A 201 -5.25 0.64 -5.73
C ARG A 201 -4.88 1.86 -6.57
N PHE A 202 -3.63 2.34 -6.44
CA PHE A 202 -3.05 3.46 -7.22
C PHE A 202 -3.68 4.83 -6.99
N VAL A 203 -4.50 4.98 -5.98
CA VAL A 203 -5.02 6.28 -5.62
C VAL A 203 -3.92 7.09 -4.93
N LYS A 204 -3.63 8.26 -5.49
CA LYS A 204 -2.75 9.28 -4.91
C LYS A 204 -3.58 10.53 -4.73
N LEU A 205 -3.80 10.96 -3.50
CA LEU A 205 -4.52 12.20 -3.21
C LEU A 205 -3.71 13.44 -3.64
N ASN A 206 -2.39 13.29 -3.77
CA ASN A 206 -1.50 14.34 -4.23
C ASN A 206 -0.51 13.77 -5.26
N SER A 207 -0.65 14.20 -6.52
CA SER A 207 0.18 13.75 -7.64
C SER A 207 1.65 14.21 -7.55
N PHE A 208 1.95 15.24 -6.74
CA PHE A 208 3.31 15.76 -6.56
C PHE A 208 4.13 14.99 -5.52
N VAL A 209 3.52 14.06 -4.80
CA VAL A 209 4.20 13.32 -3.74
C VAL A 209 4.54 11.91 -4.22
N HIS A 210 5.84 11.58 -4.26
CA HIS A 210 6.32 10.27 -4.69
C HIS A 210 5.74 9.12 -3.85
N GLY A 211 5.28 8.06 -4.51
CA GLY A 211 4.76 6.86 -3.86
C GLY A 211 4.02 5.97 -4.85
N THR A 212 3.92 4.69 -4.55
CA THR A 212 3.36 3.67 -5.44
C THR A 212 1.83 3.67 -5.49
N GLY A 213 1.16 4.22 -4.45
CA GLY A 213 -0.29 4.07 -4.27
C GLY A 213 -0.74 2.63 -4.02
N LEU A 214 0.22 1.71 -3.73
CA LEU A 214 -0.05 0.30 -3.45
C LEU A 214 0.03 -0.03 -1.96
N GLY A 215 0.80 0.72 -1.17
CA GLY A 215 1.09 0.39 0.23
C GLY A 215 -0.17 0.18 1.09
N LEU A 216 -1.15 1.06 0.99
CA LEU A 216 -2.40 0.94 1.76
C LEU A 216 -3.34 -0.13 1.20
N SER A 217 -3.38 -0.32 -0.12
CA SER A 217 -4.23 -1.34 -0.74
C SER A 217 -3.76 -2.77 -0.44
N LEU A 218 -2.44 -2.99 -0.27
CA LEU A 218 -1.88 -4.28 0.15
C LEU A 218 -2.33 -4.66 1.57
N ILE A 219 -2.50 -3.69 2.45
CA ILE A 219 -2.96 -3.93 3.83
C ILE A 219 -4.38 -4.49 3.83
N HIS A 220 -5.27 -3.90 3.07
CA HIS A 220 -6.67 -4.32 2.98
C HIS A 220 -6.85 -5.74 2.41
N ILE A 221 -5.90 -6.21 1.59
CA ILE A 221 -5.97 -7.52 0.95
C ILE A 221 -5.33 -8.60 1.84
N SER A 222 -4.40 -8.23 2.72
CA SER A 222 -3.73 -9.14 3.64
C SER A 222 -4.53 -9.43 4.91
N GLU A 223 -5.59 -8.66 5.19
CA GLU A 223 -6.54 -9.03 6.25
C GLU A 223 -7.29 -10.30 5.83
N PRO A 224 -7.32 -11.38 6.67
CA PRO A 224 -8.18 -12.50 6.39
C PRO A 224 -9.62 -11.98 6.33
N THR A 225 -10.23 -12.09 5.16
CA THR A 225 -11.62 -11.69 4.94
C THR A 225 -12.48 -12.38 5.98
N ARG A 226 -12.91 -11.63 7.00
CA ARG A 226 -14.03 -12.07 7.84
C ARG A 226 -15.23 -12.18 6.88
N PRO A 227 -15.90 -13.32 6.78
CA PRO A 227 -17.17 -13.37 6.05
C PRO A 227 -18.12 -12.43 6.76
N TYR A 228 -18.66 -11.46 6.01
CA TYR A 228 -19.75 -10.60 6.45
C TYR A 228 -21.00 -11.42 6.72
#